data_a48b41b6c2b42902ed3b28f995db55f8
#
_entry.id   a48b41b6c2b42902ed3b28f995db55f8
#
_cell.length_a   1.000
_cell.length_b   1.000
_cell.length_c   1.000
_cell.angle_alpha   90.00
_cell.angle_beta   90.00
_cell.angle_gamma   90.00
#
_symmetry.space_group_name_H-M   'P 1'
#
loop_
_entity.id
_entity.type
_entity.pdbx_description
1 polymer ?
#
loop_
_entity_poly.entity_id
_entity_poly.type
_entity_poly.pdbx_seq_one_letter_code
_entity_poly.pdbx_strand_id
1 'polypeptide(L)'
;LEKGIGSWYGPKFHGKKTANGEIFDMNAVSAAHRTLPMPSIVRVTNLNNGRSLKLRVNDRGPFAKNRIIDLSRRAAQLLGFEREGTALVRVEIVADESRRFAFLSQRKIKTYPVPVPEKFEIVSLPGSPRAAQSNKITNGQHPNSTIKSPSNSTLGAEVEMVPIKAEKKIYVQAGAFVYPELAEKMRKLLEPIGPTRMVEAVIGKRKYFRVQVGPAISVRQGDKLLDLVIASGYPKARLVVD
;
A
#
# COMPACT_ATOMS: atom_id res chain seq x y z
N LEU A 1 11.16 7.02 -2.77
CA LEU A 1 9.91 7.07 -3.53
C LEU A 1 9.82 5.86 -4.44
N GLU A 2 8.81 5.01 -4.26
CA GLU A 2 8.55 3.85 -5.09
C GLU A 2 7.09 3.84 -5.55
N LYS A 3 6.83 3.40 -6.79
CA LYS A 3 5.49 3.24 -7.35
C LYS A 3 5.33 1.83 -7.86
N GLY A 4 4.19 1.22 -7.57
CA GLY A 4 3.92 -0.15 -7.97
C GLY A 4 2.61 -0.66 -7.41
N ILE A 5 2.44 -1.97 -7.41
CA ILE A 5 1.24 -2.62 -6.91
C ILE A 5 1.38 -2.86 -5.41
N GLY A 6 0.41 -2.39 -4.64
CA GLY A 6 0.18 -2.76 -3.26
C GLY A 6 -0.92 -3.80 -3.14
N SER A 7 -0.81 -4.69 -2.16
CA SER A 7 -1.88 -5.60 -1.76
C SER A 7 -2.07 -5.56 -0.25
N TRP A 8 -2.87 -6.46 0.31
CA TRP A 8 -3.03 -6.59 1.75
C TRP A 8 -2.99 -8.05 2.20
N TYR A 9 -2.55 -8.26 3.44
CA TYR A 9 -2.46 -9.59 4.04
C TYR A 9 -3.83 -10.22 4.28
N GLY A 10 -3.98 -11.47 3.90
CA GLY A 10 -5.15 -12.25 4.24
C GLY A 10 -5.25 -12.60 5.72
N PRO A 11 -6.44 -13.05 6.20
CA PRO A 11 -6.71 -13.34 7.61
C PRO A 11 -5.79 -14.43 8.20
N LYS A 12 -5.19 -15.28 7.37
CA LYS A 12 -4.26 -16.35 7.77
C LYS A 12 -2.99 -15.86 8.48
N PHE A 13 -2.67 -14.57 8.39
CA PHE A 13 -1.49 -13.97 9.02
C PHE A 13 -1.82 -13.32 10.37
N HIS A 14 -3.08 -13.09 10.69
CA HIS A 14 -3.50 -12.51 11.97
C HIS A 14 -3.01 -13.34 13.15
N GLY A 15 -2.45 -12.69 14.16
CA GLY A 15 -1.90 -13.33 15.36
C GLY A 15 -0.49 -13.92 15.19
N LYS A 16 0.11 -13.90 13.98
CA LYS A 16 1.48 -14.37 13.77
C LYS A 16 2.50 -13.28 14.05
N LYS A 17 3.73 -13.68 14.38
CA LYS A 17 4.85 -12.75 14.57
C LYS A 17 5.28 -12.15 13.24
N THR A 18 5.49 -10.85 13.24
CA THR A 18 6.10 -10.09 12.14
C THR A 18 7.63 -10.18 12.19
N ALA A 19 8.32 -9.72 11.16
CA ALA A 19 9.77 -9.77 11.08
C ALA A 19 10.48 -8.95 12.17
N ASN A 20 9.84 -7.94 12.76
CA ASN A 20 10.37 -7.20 13.91
C ASN A 20 9.95 -7.79 15.28
N GLY A 21 9.25 -8.96 15.30
CA GLY A 21 8.84 -9.68 16.50
C GLY A 21 7.50 -9.27 17.10
N GLU A 22 6.82 -8.28 16.56
CA GLU A 22 5.48 -7.89 16.98
C GLU A 22 4.43 -8.92 16.52
N ILE A 23 3.25 -8.91 17.15
CA ILE A 23 2.12 -9.72 16.68
C ILE A 23 1.37 -8.92 15.60
N PHE A 24 1.19 -9.55 14.43
CA PHE A 24 0.42 -8.93 13.35
C PHE A 24 -1.06 -8.86 13.71
N ASP A 25 -1.60 -7.64 13.71
CA ASP A 25 -3.03 -7.38 13.82
C ASP A 25 -3.55 -6.81 12.49
N MET A 26 -4.43 -7.57 11.83
CA MET A 26 -5.03 -7.14 10.56
C MET A 26 -5.94 -5.91 10.71
N ASN A 27 -6.42 -5.60 11.93
CA ASN A 27 -7.27 -4.46 12.24
C ASN A 27 -6.46 -3.21 12.66
N ALA A 28 -5.17 -3.36 12.91
CA ALA A 28 -4.25 -2.24 13.11
C ALA A 28 -3.68 -1.75 11.76
N VAL A 29 -3.18 -0.51 11.73
CA VAL A 29 -2.59 0.09 10.52
C VAL A 29 -1.09 -0.21 10.47
N SER A 30 -0.68 -1.11 9.56
CA SER A 30 0.71 -1.54 9.38
C SER A 30 0.97 -2.02 7.95
N ALA A 31 2.25 -2.25 7.61
CA ALA A 31 2.66 -2.79 6.33
C ALA A 31 3.92 -3.66 6.42
N ALA A 32 4.12 -4.50 5.37
CA ALA A 32 5.37 -5.13 5.05
C ALA A 32 6.01 -4.53 3.82
N HIS A 33 7.32 -4.38 3.85
CA HIS A 33 8.13 -3.95 2.72
C HIS A 33 9.44 -4.76 2.65
N ARG A 34 9.93 -4.99 1.42
CA ARG A 34 11.07 -5.90 1.21
C ARG A 34 12.37 -5.38 1.81
N THR A 35 12.66 -4.10 1.62
CA THR A 35 13.99 -3.53 1.84
C THR A 35 14.05 -2.33 2.76
N LEU A 36 12.91 -1.68 3.04
CA LEU A 36 12.89 -0.52 3.93
C LEU A 36 13.43 -0.87 5.33
N PRO A 37 14.16 0.03 5.99
CA PRO A 37 14.55 -0.14 7.39
C PRO A 37 13.32 -0.40 8.26
N MET A 38 13.49 -1.21 9.30
CA MET A 38 12.43 -1.46 10.30
C MET A 38 12.89 -1.03 11.69
N PRO A 39 12.04 -0.28 12.40
CA PRO A 39 10.75 0.27 11.96
C PRO A 39 10.94 1.52 11.09
N SER A 40 10.06 1.73 10.11
CA SER A 40 9.99 3.01 9.38
C SER A 40 8.54 3.45 9.21
N ILE A 41 8.35 4.76 9.09
CA ILE A 41 7.07 5.37 8.76
C ILE A 41 7.06 5.68 7.27
N VAL A 42 6.04 5.23 6.58
CA VAL A 42 5.83 5.51 5.16
C VAL A 42 4.48 6.17 4.94
N ARG A 43 4.42 7.01 3.92
CA ARG A 43 3.17 7.49 3.35
C ARG A 43 2.84 6.61 2.15
N VAL A 44 1.66 5.99 2.16
CA VAL A 44 1.14 5.21 1.05
C VAL A 44 -0.04 5.96 0.45
N THR A 45 0.04 6.27 -0.85
CA THR A 45 -1.04 6.93 -1.59
C THR A 45 -1.60 5.95 -2.62
N ASN A 46 -2.89 5.68 -2.56
CA ASN A 46 -3.61 4.95 -3.60
C ASN A 46 -3.79 5.88 -4.81
N LEU A 47 -3.14 5.53 -5.91
CA LEU A 47 -3.12 6.34 -7.12
C LEU A 47 -4.40 6.22 -7.98
N ASN A 48 -5.34 5.39 -7.59
CA ASN A 48 -6.62 5.26 -8.27
C ASN A 48 -7.66 6.25 -7.70
N ASN A 49 -7.56 6.60 -6.40
CA ASN A 49 -8.58 7.42 -5.72
C ASN A 49 -8.01 8.59 -4.91
N GLY A 50 -6.69 8.77 -4.83
CA GLY A 50 -6.03 9.88 -4.12
C GLY A 50 -5.95 9.72 -2.60
N ARG A 51 -6.53 8.68 -2.00
CA ARG A 51 -6.42 8.46 -0.57
C ARG A 51 -4.98 8.17 -0.18
N SER A 52 -4.51 8.87 0.83
CA SER A 52 -3.16 8.77 1.35
C SER A 52 -3.18 8.50 2.85
N LEU A 53 -2.31 7.62 3.31
CA LEU A 53 -2.25 7.17 4.70
C LEU A 53 -0.80 7.05 5.14
N LYS A 54 -0.47 7.58 6.31
CA LYS A 54 0.79 7.30 6.98
C LYS A 54 0.65 6.02 7.80
N LEU A 55 1.64 5.13 7.68
CA LEU A 55 1.63 3.87 8.39
C LEU A 55 3.04 3.36 8.69
N ARG A 56 3.11 2.40 9.60
CA ARG A 56 4.36 1.80 10.04
C ARG A 56 4.66 0.54 9.23
N VAL A 57 5.90 0.43 8.77
CA VAL A 57 6.48 -0.81 8.24
C VAL A 57 7.11 -1.57 9.41
N ASN A 58 6.57 -2.74 9.71
CA ASN A 58 7.00 -3.62 10.80
C ASN A 58 7.22 -5.07 10.36
N ASP A 59 7.08 -5.36 9.06
CA ASP A 59 7.23 -6.71 8.54
C ASP A 59 7.99 -6.74 7.21
N ARG A 60 8.42 -7.95 6.79
CA ARG A 60 9.07 -8.25 5.52
C ARG A 60 8.11 -8.87 4.52
N GLY A 61 8.24 -8.46 3.28
CA GLY A 61 7.39 -8.83 2.15
C GLY A 61 7.08 -7.61 1.28
N PRO A 62 6.31 -7.77 0.23
CA PRO A 62 5.73 -8.99 -0.33
C PRO A 62 6.78 -9.92 -0.96
N PHE A 63 6.55 -11.23 -0.86
CA PHE A 63 7.36 -12.23 -1.55
C PHE A 63 6.77 -12.63 -2.90
N ALA A 64 5.52 -12.24 -3.17
CA ALA A 64 4.93 -12.39 -4.48
C ALA A 64 5.53 -11.42 -5.50
N LYS A 65 5.66 -11.88 -6.74
CA LYS A 65 6.16 -11.07 -7.86
C LYS A 65 5.24 -9.86 -8.09
N ASN A 66 5.84 -8.76 -8.59
CA ASN A 66 5.16 -7.52 -9.01
C ASN A 66 4.49 -6.68 -7.90
N ARG A 67 4.57 -7.06 -6.63
CA ARG A 67 4.09 -6.23 -5.52
C ARG A 67 5.25 -5.54 -4.83
N ILE A 68 5.03 -4.30 -4.39
CA ILE A 68 6.05 -3.50 -3.69
C ILE A 68 5.77 -3.41 -2.18
N ILE A 69 4.51 -3.50 -1.77
CA ILE A 69 4.08 -3.37 -0.38
C ILE A 69 2.84 -4.23 -0.11
N ASP A 70 2.78 -4.87 1.06
CA ASP A 70 1.58 -5.53 1.58
C ASP A 70 1.11 -4.78 2.81
N LEU A 71 -0.17 -4.40 2.83
CA LEU A 71 -0.79 -3.63 3.89
C LEU A 71 -1.62 -4.51 4.83
N SER A 72 -1.90 -4.03 6.03
CA SER A 72 -2.94 -4.63 6.86
C SER A 72 -4.32 -4.45 6.20
N ARG A 73 -5.29 -5.30 6.55
CA ARG A 73 -6.68 -5.17 6.10
C ARG A 73 -7.23 -3.78 6.38
N ARG A 74 -7.00 -3.26 7.60
CA ARG A 74 -7.45 -1.93 7.99
C ARG A 74 -6.87 -0.82 7.13
N ALA A 75 -5.59 -0.89 6.81
CA ALA A 75 -4.95 0.08 5.92
C ALA A 75 -5.55 0.02 4.50
N ALA A 76 -5.83 -1.18 3.97
CA ALA A 76 -6.48 -1.35 2.67
C ALA A 76 -7.92 -0.77 2.65
N GLN A 77 -8.68 -0.93 3.75
CA GLN A 77 -10.00 -0.31 3.91
C GLN A 77 -9.93 1.21 3.86
N LEU A 78 -9.02 1.81 4.63
CA LEU A 78 -8.81 3.25 4.69
C LEU A 78 -8.38 3.82 3.35
N LEU A 79 -7.52 3.12 2.63
CA LEU A 79 -7.08 3.49 1.29
C LEU A 79 -8.08 3.13 0.19
N GLY A 80 -9.18 2.42 0.52
CA GLY A 80 -10.29 2.14 -0.38
C GLY A 80 -10.00 1.12 -1.47
N PHE A 81 -9.25 0.03 -1.15
CA PHE A 81 -9.00 -1.07 -2.10
C PHE A 81 -9.10 -2.48 -1.49
N GLU A 82 -9.69 -2.61 -0.29
CA GLU A 82 -9.85 -3.93 0.36
C GLU A 82 -10.59 -4.93 -0.54
N ARG A 83 -11.68 -4.50 -1.20
CA ARG A 83 -12.51 -5.36 -2.07
C ARG A 83 -11.80 -5.77 -3.34
N GLU A 84 -11.03 -4.86 -3.93
CA GLU A 84 -10.22 -5.10 -5.12
C GLU A 84 -9.02 -6.00 -4.84
N GLY A 85 -8.56 -6.06 -3.58
CA GLY A 85 -7.43 -6.85 -3.12
C GLY A 85 -6.07 -6.22 -3.45
N THR A 86 -5.99 -5.41 -4.50
CA THR A 86 -4.78 -4.74 -4.98
C THR A 86 -5.08 -3.33 -5.46
N ALA A 87 -4.08 -2.44 -5.38
CA ALA A 87 -4.16 -1.10 -5.93
C ALA A 87 -2.81 -0.64 -6.47
N LEU A 88 -2.85 0.33 -7.37
CA LEU A 88 -1.67 1.07 -7.74
C LEU A 88 -1.35 2.07 -6.64
N VAL A 89 -0.16 1.96 -6.04
CA VAL A 89 0.23 2.82 -4.91
C VAL A 89 1.56 3.52 -5.15
N ARG A 90 1.72 4.64 -4.47
CA ARG A 90 2.98 5.34 -4.30
C ARG A 90 3.37 5.22 -2.83
N VAL A 91 4.61 4.78 -2.58
CA VAL A 91 5.20 4.63 -1.25
C VAL A 91 6.32 5.64 -1.08
N GLU A 92 6.25 6.44 -0.03
CA GLU A 92 7.22 7.49 0.32
C GLU A 92 7.64 7.33 1.77
N ILE A 93 8.96 7.27 2.04
CA ILE A 93 9.46 7.28 3.42
C ILE A 93 9.27 8.66 4.01
N VAL A 94 8.70 8.73 5.21
CA VAL A 94 8.68 9.93 6.04
C VAL A 94 9.92 9.91 6.95
N ALA A 95 11.02 10.46 6.43
CA ALA A 95 12.35 10.25 7.01
C ALA A 95 12.48 10.74 8.46
N ASP A 96 11.94 11.93 8.77
CA ASP A 96 12.03 12.51 10.12
C ASP A 96 11.21 11.71 11.13
N GLU A 97 9.98 11.34 10.77
CA GLU A 97 9.14 10.50 11.61
C GLU A 97 9.75 9.10 11.79
N SER A 98 10.33 8.53 10.74
CA SER A 98 11.02 7.23 10.80
C SER A 98 12.21 7.26 11.75
N ARG A 99 13.06 8.30 11.68
CA ARG A 99 14.20 8.47 12.59
C ARG A 99 13.75 8.62 14.04
N ARG A 100 12.76 9.48 14.30
CA ARG A 100 12.18 9.65 15.64
C ARG A 100 11.61 8.35 16.18
N PHE A 101 10.84 7.63 15.37
CA PHE A 101 10.23 6.38 15.75
C PHE A 101 11.27 5.29 16.04
N ALA A 102 12.30 5.14 15.20
CA ALA A 102 13.40 4.20 15.41
C ALA A 102 14.17 4.51 16.70
N PHE A 103 14.48 5.78 16.96
CA PHE A 103 15.17 6.22 18.19
C PHE A 103 14.35 5.88 19.46
N LEU A 104 13.04 6.13 19.44
CA LEU A 104 12.16 5.81 20.56
C LEU A 104 12.00 4.31 20.77
N SER A 105 11.99 3.53 19.69
CA SER A 105 11.87 2.07 19.74
C SER A 105 13.14 1.39 20.31
N GLN A 106 14.31 1.96 20.06
CA GLN A 106 15.60 1.44 20.59
C GLN A 106 15.79 1.74 22.08
N ARG A 107 15.23 2.84 22.56
CA ARG A 107 15.18 3.12 23.97
C ARG A 107 14.02 2.30 24.55
N LYS A 108 14.31 1.25 25.30
CA LYS A 108 13.37 0.66 26.28
C LYS A 108 13.07 1.70 27.37
N ILE A 109 12.43 2.79 27.01
CA ILE A 109 11.97 3.78 27.97
C ILE A 109 10.76 3.12 28.63
N LYS A 110 10.88 2.85 29.96
CA LYS A 110 9.70 2.71 30.81
C LYS A 110 8.82 3.92 30.46
N THR A 111 7.73 3.69 29.75
CA THR A 111 6.77 4.72 29.40
C THR A 111 6.18 5.22 30.71
N TYR A 112 6.60 6.41 31.15
CA TYR A 112 5.78 7.22 32.02
C TYR A 112 4.51 7.55 31.21
N PRO A 113 3.31 7.34 31.76
CA PRO A 113 2.09 7.71 31.06
C PRO A 113 2.15 9.23 30.77
N VAL A 114 2.18 9.58 29.49
CA VAL A 114 1.96 10.97 29.09
C VAL A 114 0.51 11.28 29.51
N PRO A 115 0.25 12.30 30.33
CA PRO A 115 -1.12 12.65 30.68
C PRO A 115 -1.87 12.98 29.40
N VAL A 116 -2.90 12.19 29.12
CA VAL A 116 -3.86 12.50 28.06
C VAL A 116 -4.63 13.72 28.52
N PRO A 117 -4.67 14.82 27.75
CA PRO A 117 -5.51 15.95 28.13
C PRO A 117 -6.97 15.52 28.15
N GLU A 118 -7.62 15.68 29.30
CA GLU A 118 -8.98 15.18 29.58
C GLU A 118 -10.12 15.90 28.85
N LYS A 119 -9.84 16.84 27.96
CA LYS A 119 -10.92 17.58 27.26
C LYS A 119 -10.53 17.87 25.81
N PHE A 120 -11.16 17.19 24.91
CA PHE A 120 -11.37 17.67 23.55
C PHE A 120 -12.63 18.53 23.53
N GLU A 121 -12.52 19.83 23.48
CA GLU A 121 -13.63 20.68 23.12
C GLU A 121 -13.93 20.49 21.63
N ILE A 122 -15.09 19.91 21.34
CA ILE A 122 -15.64 19.88 20.00
C ILE A 122 -16.13 21.30 19.69
N VAL A 123 -15.35 22.07 18.96
CA VAL A 123 -15.82 23.33 18.39
C VAL A 123 -16.77 22.97 17.25
N SER A 124 -18.06 23.05 17.54
CA SER A 124 -19.11 22.92 16.53
C SER A 124 -19.09 24.15 15.63
N LEU A 125 -18.79 23.96 14.35
CA LEU A 125 -19.02 24.98 13.32
C LEU A 125 -20.53 25.23 13.16
N PRO A 126 -20.99 26.47 13.08
CA PRO A 126 -22.42 26.78 12.92
C PRO A 126 -22.87 26.49 11.49
N GLY A 127 -23.87 25.62 11.35
CA GLY A 127 -24.60 25.45 10.10
C GLY A 127 -24.78 24.03 9.58
N SER A 128 -25.51 23.17 10.31
CA SER A 128 -26.21 22.03 9.68
C SER A 128 -27.43 21.64 10.49
N PRO A 129 -28.55 21.31 9.83
CA PRO A 129 -29.86 21.21 10.48
C PRO A 129 -30.04 19.96 11.31
N ARG A 130 -30.71 20.16 12.38
CA ARG A 130 -31.22 19.23 13.38
C ARG A 130 -32.08 18.11 12.75
N ALA A 131 -31.77 16.88 13.04
CA ALA A 131 -32.76 15.79 12.96
C ALA A 131 -32.84 15.06 14.31
N ALA A 132 -34.06 14.88 14.74
CA ALA A 132 -34.65 14.59 16.01
C ALA A 132 -34.20 13.30 16.73
N GLN A 133 -34.14 13.44 18.05
CA GLN A 133 -34.56 12.58 19.17
C GLN A 133 -35.02 11.13 18.87
N SER A 134 -34.48 10.18 19.62
CA SER A 134 -35.25 9.28 20.52
C SER A 134 -34.32 8.22 21.18
N ASN A 135 -34.30 8.11 22.40
CA ASN A 135 -34.79 7.31 23.52
C ASN A 135 -33.70 6.62 24.37
N LYS A 136 -33.86 6.91 25.65
CA LYS A 136 -33.30 6.19 26.83
C LYS A 136 -33.55 4.69 26.77
N ILE A 137 -32.56 3.90 27.17
CA ILE A 137 -32.76 2.68 27.96
C ILE A 137 -31.65 2.57 29.01
N THR A 138 -32.06 2.28 30.22
CA THR A 138 -31.42 2.23 31.51
C THR A 138 -30.67 0.90 31.75
N ASN A 139 -29.59 0.99 32.52
CA ASN A 139 -29.05 0.06 33.54
C ASN A 139 -29.03 -1.46 33.35
N GLY A 140 -27.82 -2.00 33.42
CA GLY A 140 -27.56 -3.39 33.82
C GLY A 140 -26.08 -3.56 34.16
N GLN A 141 -25.77 -3.49 35.48
CA GLN A 141 -24.48 -3.86 36.07
C GLN A 141 -24.23 -5.38 35.95
N HIS A 142 -22.99 -5.82 35.66
CA HIS A 142 -22.19 -6.69 36.49
C HIS A 142 -20.78 -6.95 35.97
N PRO A 143 -19.83 -7.37 36.80
CA PRO A 143 -18.44 -6.97 36.73
C PRO A 143 -17.45 -8.09 36.34
N ASN A 144 -16.20 -7.68 36.15
CA ASN A 144 -14.95 -8.45 36.23
C ASN A 144 -14.62 -9.51 35.15
N SER A 145 -13.67 -9.19 34.34
CA SER A 145 -12.34 -9.79 34.48
C SER A 145 -11.30 -9.07 33.61
N THR A 146 -10.32 -8.59 34.31
CA THR A 146 -9.15 -7.85 33.85
C THR A 146 -8.19 -8.81 33.15
N ILE A 147 -7.95 -8.61 31.85
CA ILE A 147 -6.65 -8.90 31.25
C ILE A 147 -6.31 -7.69 30.36
N LYS A 148 -5.51 -6.79 30.91
CA LYS A 148 -4.89 -5.70 30.16
C LYS A 148 -3.76 -6.26 29.32
N SER A 149 -4.00 -6.45 28.03
CA SER A 149 -2.93 -6.46 27.04
C SER A 149 -2.50 -5.02 26.74
N PRO A 150 -1.20 -4.74 26.56
CA PRO A 150 -0.74 -3.38 26.32
C PRO A 150 -1.30 -2.88 24.99
N SER A 151 -2.12 -1.87 25.05
CA SER A 151 -2.66 -1.14 23.90
C SER A 151 -1.51 -0.58 23.08
N ASN A 152 -1.32 -1.13 21.88
CA ASN A 152 -0.55 -0.48 20.82
C ASN A 152 -1.12 0.92 20.62
N SER A 153 -0.32 1.94 20.93
CA SER A 153 -0.63 3.32 20.63
C SER A 153 -0.88 3.46 19.13
N THR A 154 -2.14 3.52 18.77
CA THR A 154 -2.61 3.83 17.42
C THR A 154 -2.13 5.24 17.11
N LEU A 155 -1.10 5.36 16.25
CA LEU A 155 -0.92 6.58 15.49
C LEU A 155 -2.28 6.84 14.83
N GLY A 156 -2.93 7.95 15.16
CA GLY A 156 -4.22 8.30 14.60
C GLY A 156 -4.13 8.15 13.08
N ALA A 157 -4.84 7.17 12.54
CA ALA A 157 -4.78 6.84 11.12
C ALA A 157 -5.59 7.88 10.36
N GLU A 158 -4.99 9.04 10.11
CA GLU A 158 -5.59 10.12 9.34
C GLU A 158 -5.43 9.83 7.85
N VAL A 159 -6.54 9.80 7.14
CA VAL A 159 -6.57 9.65 5.68
C VAL A 159 -6.61 11.03 5.05
N GLU A 160 -5.54 11.36 4.34
CA GLU A 160 -5.44 12.59 3.55
C GLU A 160 -5.89 12.34 2.11
N MET A 161 -6.54 13.31 1.47
CA MET A 161 -6.81 13.30 0.04
C MET A 161 -5.72 14.06 -0.69
N VAL A 162 -4.99 13.38 -1.55
CA VAL A 162 -3.91 13.97 -2.34
C VAL A 162 -4.36 14.11 -3.79
N PRO A 163 -4.21 15.28 -4.43
CA PRO A 163 -4.54 15.44 -5.84
C PRO A 163 -3.69 14.51 -6.69
N ILE A 164 -4.33 13.70 -7.53
CA ILE A 164 -3.66 12.78 -8.45
C ILE A 164 -3.51 13.52 -9.78
N LYS A 165 -2.26 13.70 -10.23
CA LYS A 165 -1.99 14.17 -11.58
C LYS A 165 -2.10 12.98 -12.55
N ALA A 166 -3.03 13.12 -13.52
CA ALA A 166 -3.23 12.30 -14.71
C ALA A 166 -3.33 10.76 -14.53
N GLU A 167 -4.19 10.16 -15.31
CA GLU A 167 -4.40 8.72 -15.40
C GLU A 167 -3.09 7.97 -15.62
N LYS A 168 -2.65 7.26 -14.60
CA LYS A 168 -1.49 6.38 -14.73
C LYS A 168 -1.93 5.09 -15.39
N LYS A 169 -1.27 4.78 -16.50
CA LYS A 169 -1.55 3.60 -17.29
C LYS A 169 -0.64 2.44 -16.86
N ILE A 170 -1.23 1.28 -16.68
CA ILE A 170 -0.52 0.05 -16.34
C ILE A 170 -0.19 -0.68 -17.64
N TYR A 171 1.04 -1.13 -17.78
CA TYR A 171 1.49 -1.90 -18.93
C TYR A 171 2.18 -3.18 -18.46
N VAL A 172 2.22 -4.19 -19.32
CA VAL A 172 3.06 -5.38 -19.15
C VAL A 172 4.32 -5.19 -19.98
N GLN A 173 5.46 -5.03 -19.35
CA GLN A 173 6.76 -5.04 -20.03
C GLN A 173 7.16 -6.49 -20.27
N ALA A 174 7.16 -6.90 -21.52
CA ALA A 174 7.54 -8.24 -21.95
C ALA A 174 9.05 -8.43 -22.10
N GLY A 175 9.76 -7.38 -22.52
CA GLY A 175 11.21 -7.41 -22.69
C GLY A 175 11.84 -6.03 -22.82
N ALA A 176 13.18 -6.03 -22.83
CA ALA A 176 13.99 -4.84 -23.12
C ALA A 176 15.19 -5.27 -23.98
N PHE A 177 15.43 -4.59 -25.07
CA PHE A 177 16.42 -4.95 -26.09
C PHE A 177 17.36 -3.78 -26.35
N VAL A 178 18.59 -4.09 -26.70
CA VAL A 178 19.57 -3.10 -27.14
C VAL A 178 19.35 -2.74 -28.62
N TYR A 179 18.89 -3.72 -29.41
CA TYR A 179 18.65 -3.57 -30.83
C TYR A 179 17.16 -3.35 -31.12
N PRO A 180 16.79 -2.28 -31.87
CA PRO A 180 15.39 -1.95 -32.12
C PRO A 180 14.67 -3.02 -32.97
N GLU A 181 15.38 -3.72 -33.86
CA GLU A 181 14.81 -4.76 -34.71
C GLU A 181 14.27 -5.95 -33.91
N LEU A 182 14.97 -6.32 -32.82
CA LEU A 182 14.53 -7.39 -31.91
C LEU A 182 13.33 -6.96 -31.08
N ALA A 183 13.29 -5.71 -30.67
CA ALA A 183 12.13 -5.13 -29.99
C ALA A 183 10.90 -5.11 -30.90
N GLU A 184 11.09 -4.69 -32.16
CA GLU A 184 10.00 -4.63 -33.15
C GLU A 184 9.48 -6.03 -33.49
N LYS A 185 10.38 -7.02 -33.63
CA LYS A 185 9.97 -8.42 -33.84
C LYS A 185 9.12 -8.92 -32.67
N MET A 186 9.53 -8.64 -31.42
CA MET A 186 8.74 -9.01 -30.23
C MET A 186 7.42 -8.25 -30.21
N ARG A 187 7.40 -6.95 -30.54
CA ARG A 187 6.18 -6.15 -30.58
C ARG A 187 5.13 -6.79 -31.47
N LYS A 188 5.50 -7.19 -32.70
CA LYS A 188 4.62 -7.87 -33.64
C LYS A 188 4.09 -9.22 -33.13
N LEU A 189 4.94 -10.00 -32.45
CA LEU A 189 4.54 -11.29 -31.86
C LEU A 189 3.51 -11.14 -30.74
N LEU A 190 3.49 -10.00 -30.05
CA LEU A 190 2.58 -9.71 -28.94
C LEU A 190 1.30 -8.95 -29.34
N GLU A 191 1.21 -8.46 -30.59
CA GLU A 191 -0.01 -7.78 -31.11
C GLU A 191 -1.32 -8.57 -30.93
N PRO A 192 -1.34 -9.90 -31.10
CA PRO A 192 -2.57 -10.67 -30.87
C PRO A 192 -3.07 -10.66 -29.42
N ILE A 193 -2.21 -10.34 -28.46
CA ILE A 193 -2.57 -10.30 -27.03
C ILE A 193 -3.24 -8.98 -26.67
N GLY A 194 -2.85 -7.91 -27.35
CA GLY A 194 -3.40 -6.57 -27.12
C GLY A 194 -2.52 -5.45 -27.72
N PRO A 195 -2.93 -4.21 -27.57
CA PRO A 195 -2.14 -3.06 -28.06
C PRO A 195 -0.72 -3.13 -27.53
N THR A 196 0.27 -3.00 -28.41
CA THR A 196 1.69 -3.05 -28.06
C THR A 196 2.39 -1.76 -28.44
N ARG A 197 3.34 -1.35 -27.58
CA ARG A 197 4.18 -0.18 -27.85
C ARG A 197 5.65 -0.47 -27.57
N MET A 198 6.53 0.24 -28.24
CA MET A 198 7.96 0.25 -27.95
C MET A 198 8.31 1.59 -27.28
N VAL A 199 9.00 1.52 -26.13
CA VAL A 199 9.41 2.69 -25.36
C VAL A 199 10.92 2.68 -25.21
N GLU A 200 11.54 3.78 -25.58
CA GLU A 200 12.98 3.95 -25.38
C GLU A 200 13.30 4.28 -23.91
N ALA A 201 14.36 3.71 -23.40
CA ALA A 201 14.87 3.99 -22.07
C ALA A 201 16.39 3.99 -22.06
N VAL A 202 16.98 4.97 -21.41
CA VAL A 202 18.43 5.04 -21.20
C VAL A 202 18.72 4.55 -19.79
N ILE A 203 19.56 3.52 -19.68
CA ILE A 203 20.00 2.97 -18.39
C ILE A 203 21.53 3.05 -18.37
N GLY A 204 22.05 3.92 -17.52
CA GLY A 204 23.47 4.27 -17.54
C GLY A 204 23.84 4.96 -18.87
N LYS A 205 24.80 4.37 -19.62
CA LYS A 205 25.25 4.87 -20.93
C LYS A 205 24.62 4.12 -22.12
N ARG A 206 23.68 3.21 -21.89
CA ARG A 206 23.09 2.35 -22.92
C ARG A 206 21.61 2.66 -23.14
N LYS A 207 21.22 2.70 -24.43
CA LYS A 207 19.85 2.83 -24.89
C LYS A 207 19.21 1.44 -24.95
N TYR A 208 17.97 1.32 -24.46
CA TYR A 208 17.17 0.10 -24.48
C TYR A 208 15.81 0.39 -25.10
N PHE A 209 15.29 -0.58 -25.84
CA PHE A 209 13.95 -0.58 -26.41
C PHE A 209 13.09 -1.56 -25.61
N ARG A 210 12.14 -1.03 -24.82
CA ARG A 210 11.24 -1.79 -23.98
C ARG A 210 9.95 -2.07 -24.76
N VAL A 211 9.56 -3.34 -24.83
CA VAL A 211 8.29 -3.74 -25.42
C VAL A 211 7.26 -3.88 -24.33
N GLN A 212 6.16 -3.14 -24.48
CA GLN A 212 5.08 -3.06 -23.50
C GLN A 212 3.75 -3.38 -24.17
N VAL A 213 2.90 -4.17 -23.48
CA VAL A 213 1.54 -4.52 -23.87
C VAL A 213 0.56 -3.81 -22.95
N GLY A 214 -0.52 -3.24 -23.46
CA GLY A 214 -1.50 -2.44 -22.74
C GLY A 214 -1.78 -1.11 -23.44
N PRO A 215 -2.47 -0.14 -22.81
CA PRO A 215 -2.64 0.00 -21.36
C PRO A 215 -3.73 -0.90 -20.76
N ALA A 216 -3.54 -1.31 -19.50
CA ALA A 216 -4.58 -1.86 -18.68
C ALA A 216 -5.20 -0.75 -17.81
N ILE A 217 -6.52 -0.77 -17.70
CA ILE A 217 -7.29 0.23 -16.93
C ILE A 217 -7.36 -0.07 -15.43
N SER A 218 -6.99 -1.30 -15.03
CA SER A 218 -6.96 -1.73 -13.64
C SER A 218 -5.83 -2.72 -13.39
N VAL A 219 -5.43 -2.87 -12.12
CA VAL A 219 -4.41 -3.87 -11.74
C VAL A 219 -4.87 -5.28 -12.11
N ARG A 220 -6.13 -5.62 -11.84
CA ARG A 220 -6.69 -6.93 -12.21
C ARG A 220 -6.61 -7.21 -13.73
N GLN A 221 -6.84 -6.20 -14.56
CA GLN A 221 -6.68 -6.34 -16.00
C GLN A 221 -5.20 -6.49 -16.37
N GLY A 222 -4.32 -5.75 -15.70
CA GLY A 222 -2.88 -5.87 -15.86
C GLY A 222 -2.36 -7.25 -15.50
N ASP A 223 -2.85 -7.86 -14.41
CA ASP A 223 -2.48 -9.22 -14.00
C ASP A 223 -2.92 -10.24 -15.06
N LYS A 224 -4.15 -10.16 -15.56
CA LYS A 224 -4.62 -11.04 -16.66
C LYS A 224 -3.77 -10.91 -17.92
N LEU A 225 -3.41 -9.67 -18.27
CA LEU A 225 -2.57 -9.40 -19.41
C LEU A 225 -1.15 -9.95 -19.21
N LEU A 226 -0.63 -9.86 -18.00
CA LEU A 226 0.66 -10.44 -17.62
C LEU A 226 0.65 -11.97 -17.74
N ASP A 227 -0.40 -12.63 -17.26
CA ASP A 227 -0.55 -14.10 -17.38
C ASP A 227 -0.57 -14.55 -18.85
N LEU A 228 -1.27 -13.82 -19.72
CA LEU A 228 -1.26 -14.07 -21.17
C LEU A 228 0.13 -13.91 -21.79
N VAL A 229 0.86 -12.85 -21.44
CA VAL A 229 2.23 -12.62 -21.92
C VAL A 229 3.18 -13.69 -21.41
N ILE A 230 3.05 -14.14 -20.16
CA ILE A 230 3.84 -15.25 -19.60
C ILE A 230 3.53 -16.55 -20.33
N ALA A 231 2.25 -16.86 -20.53
CA ALA A 231 1.81 -18.06 -21.27
C ALA A 231 2.31 -18.10 -22.73
N SER A 232 2.53 -16.91 -23.33
CA SER A 232 3.11 -16.76 -24.66
C SER A 232 4.63 -16.92 -24.72
N GLY A 233 5.26 -17.38 -23.63
CA GLY A 233 6.69 -17.70 -23.60
C GLY A 233 7.60 -16.60 -23.03
N TYR A 234 7.04 -15.58 -22.36
CA TYR A 234 7.81 -14.49 -21.76
C TYR A 234 7.76 -14.48 -20.22
N PRO A 235 8.38 -15.46 -19.54
CA PRO A 235 8.26 -15.65 -18.09
C PRO A 235 8.90 -14.53 -17.25
N LYS A 236 9.70 -13.67 -17.88
CA LYS A 236 10.32 -12.48 -17.23
C LYS A 236 9.47 -11.21 -17.37
N ALA A 237 8.29 -11.30 -17.95
CA ALA A 237 7.37 -10.19 -18.05
C ALA A 237 6.97 -9.66 -16.68
N ARG A 238 6.69 -8.37 -16.60
CA ARG A 238 6.31 -7.69 -15.34
C ARG A 238 5.39 -6.51 -15.60
N LEU A 239 4.58 -6.19 -14.61
CA LEU A 239 3.79 -4.97 -14.63
C LEU A 239 4.70 -3.74 -14.44
N VAL A 240 4.43 -2.70 -15.21
CA VAL A 240 5.06 -1.38 -15.11
C VAL A 240 3.99 -0.30 -15.17
N VAL A 241 4.25 0.81 -14.51
CA VAL A 241 3.36 1.96 -14.45
C VAL A 241 4.05 3.13 -15.10
N ASP A 242 3.31 3.80 -15.96
CA ASP A 242 3.79 4.98 -16.70
C ASP A 242 3.38 6.26 -15.98
#